data_19d3bc9e00d6c8ba1ebb1123c1855007
#
_entry.id   19d3bc9e00d6c8ba1ebb1123c1855007
#
_cell.length_a   1.000
_cell.length_b   1.000
_cell.length_c   1.000
_cell.angle_alpha   90.00
_cell.angle_beta   90.00
_cell.angle_gamma   90.00
#
_symmetry.space_group_name_H-M   'P 1'
#
loop_
_entity.id
_entity.type
_entity.pdbx_description
1 polymer ?
#
loop_
_entity_poly.entity_id
_entity_poly.type
_entity_poly.pdbx_seq_one_letter_code
_entity_poly.pdbx_strand_id
1 'polypeptide(L)'
;MAKTILVVDDEKRLRDLVQAYLTQEGFRVVTAADGQEALFVARHEKPDLIVLDLMMPEMGGYEFLRAHSKERDTPVIILTAKLEENDKVLGLELGADDYVTKPFSMRELTARVRAVLRRAGDKASETEILRAADITLDQVGRVVTVGETRVDLTPSEFDLLAVLMSAPGRAFSRADLLDRLQGTSFEGYERTIDVHVRNLRAKIEPDPRQPRYVETVYGIGYRFATDE
;
A
#
# COMPACT_ATOMS: atom_id res chain seq x y z
N MET A 1 -0.85 22.20 0.00
CA MET A 1 -1.10 22.04 -1.45
C MET A 1 -2.09 20.92 -1.65
N ALA A 2 -2.93 20.94 -2.69
CA ALA A 2 -3.82 19.83 -3.01
C ALA A 2 -2.99 18.58 -3.39
N LYS A 3 -3.38 17.41 -2.88
CA LYS A 3 -2.76 16.14 -3.25
C LYS A 3 -3.06 15.78 -4.69
N THR A 4 -2.07 15.27 -5.41
CA THR A 4 -2.20 14.90 -6.83
C THR A 4 -2.44 13.41 -6.96
N ILE A 5 -3.51 13.03 -7.66
CA ILE A 5 -3.88 11.64 -7.92
C ILE A 5 -3.75 11.37 -9.42
N LEU A 6 -3.03 10.31 -9.79
CA LEU A 6 -2.99 9.79 -11.16
C LEU A 6 -4.06 8.69 -11.29
N VAL A 7 -4.97 8.84 -12.24
CA VAL A 7 -5.99 7.83 -12.58
C VAL A 7 -5.65 7.19 -13.92
N VAL A 8 -5.43 5.88 -13.91
CA VAL A 8 -5.01 5.08 -15.06
C VAL A 8 -6.06 4.02 -15.33
N ASP A 9 -6.72 4.11 -16.47
CA ASP A 9 -7.77 3.18 -16.91
C ASP A 9 -7.96 3.40 -18.43
N ASP A 10 -8.19 2.37 -19.23
CA ASP A 10 -8.38 2.52 -20.68
C ASP A 10 -9.79 3.05 -21.03
N GLU A 11 -10.77 2.87 -20.13
CA GLU A 11 -12.12 3.36 -20.32
C GLU A 11 -12.23 4.86 -20.03
N LYS A 12 -12.27 5.67 -21.10
CA LYS A 12 -12.34 7.14 -20.98
C LYS A 12 -13.48 7.62 -20.09
N ARG A 13 -14.67 6.98 -20.17
CA ARG A 13 -15.84 7.38 -19.38
C ARG A 13 -15.60 7.21 -17.88
N LEU A 14 -14.94 6.11 -17.50
CA LEU A 14 -14.60 5.86 -16.11
C LEU A 14 -13.54 6.84 -15.61
N ARG A 15 -12.49 7.09 -16.42
CA ARG A 15 -11.48 8.12 -16.08
C ARG A 15 -12.11 9.49 -15.85
N ASP A 16 -12.96 9.94 -16.79
CA ASP A 16 -13.65 11.24 -16.70
C ASP A 16 -14.53 11.33 -15.44
N LEU A 17 -15.25 10.25 -15.10
CA LEU A 17 -16.10 10.18 -13.91
C LEU A 17 -15.28 10.23 -12.61
N VAL A 18 -14.23 9.42 -12.52
CA VAL A 18 -13.33 9.38 -11.34
C VAL A 18 -12.63 10.73 -11.19
N GLN A 19 -12.13 11.31 -12.28
CA GLN A 19 -11.50 12.63 -12.28
C GLN A 19 -12.45 13.70 -11.76
N ALA A 20 -13.67 13.78 -12.30
CA ALA A 20 -14.65 14.77 -11.88
C ALA A 20 -14.97 14.66 -10.39
N TYR A 21 -15.20 13.43 -9.90
CA TYR A 21 -15.56 13.20 -8.52
C TYR A 21 -14.40 13.51 -7.55
N LEU A 22 -13.20 13.01 -7.82
CA LEU A 22 -12.03 13.27 -6.95
C LEU A 22 -11.61 14.76 -6.98
N THR A 23 -11.81 15.45 -8.12
CA THR A 23 -11.59 16.90 -8.20
C THR A 23 -12.57 17.65 -7.31
N GLN A 24 -13.84 17.23 -7.30
CA GLN A 24 -14.88 17.79 -6.43
C GLN A 24 -14.56 17.57 -4.93
N GLU A 25 -13.87 16.47 -4.61
CA GLU A 25 -13.39 16.13 -3.26
C GLU A 25 -12.10 16.87 -2.86
N GLY A 26 -11.59 17.77 -3.73
CA GLY A 26 -10.47 18.66 -3.43
C GLY A 26 -9.09 18.14 -3.87
N PHE A 27 -9.02 17.07 -4.66
CA PHE A 27 -7.78 16.54 -5.20
C PHE A 27 -7.44 17.19 -6.55
N ARG A 28 -6.14 17.30 -6.86
CA ARG A 28 -5.67 17.53 -8.23
C ARG A 28 -5.61 16.18 -8.94
N VAL A 29 -6.27 16.02 -10.07
CA VAL A 29 -6.32 14.73 -10.77
C VAL A 29 -5.70 14.86 -12.16
N VAL A 30 -4.77 13.96 -12.44
CA VAL A 30 -4.19 13.73 -13.77
C VAL A 30 -4.55 12.33 -14.24
N THR A 31 -4.64 12.11 -15.54
CA THR A 31 -5.12 10.85 -16.11
C THR A 31 -4.14 10.27 -17.11
N ALA A 32 -4.18 8.96 -17.30
CA ALA A 32 -3.49 8.24 -18.36
C ALA A 32 -4.40 7.10 -18.89
N ALA A 33 -4.26 6.75 -20.16
CA ALA A 33 -5.10 5.76 -20.82
C ALA A 33 -4.46 4.34 -20.85
N ASP A 34 -3.17 4.25 -20.60
CA ASP A 34 -2.40 2.99 -20.58
C ASP A 34 -1.18 3.12 -19.67
N GLY A 35 -0.45 2.02 -19.49
CA GLY A 35 0.72 1.99 -18.62
C GLY A 35 1.91 2.81 -19.13
N GLN A 36 2.07 3.00 -20.44
CA GLN A 36 3.17 3.83 -20.98
C GLN A 36 2.94 5.30 -20.70
N GLU A 37 1.73 5.79 -20.99
CA GLU A 37 1.32 7.15 -20.65
C GLU A 37 1.39 7.36 -19.12
N ALA A 38 0.96 6.36 -18.34
CA ALA A 38 1.02 6.42 -16.88
C ALA A 38 2.45 6.56 -16.35
N LEU A 39 3.44 5.85 -16.89
CA LEU A 39 4.85 6.01 -16.51
C LEU A 39 5.36 7.41 -16.82
N PHE A 40 5.02 7.92 -18.00
CA PHE A 40 5.40 9.29 -18.40
C PHE A 40 4.79 10.32 -17.45
N VAL A 41 3.49 10.25 -17.21
CA VAL A 41 2.77 11.17 -16.31
C VAL A 41 3.29 11.05 -14.87
N ALA A 42 3.50 9.83 -14.36
CA ALA A 42 4.01 9.62 -13.01
C ALA A 42 5.39 10.23 -12.76
N ARG A 43 6.28 10.19 -13.76
CA ARG A 43 7.62 10.80 -13.68
C ARG A 43 7.57 12.33 -13.64
N HIS A 44 6.67 12.95 -14.43
CA HIS A 44 6.58 14.41 -14.57
C HIS A 44 5.74 15.05 -13.46
N GLU A 45 4.56 14.49 -13.19
CA GLU A 45 3.59 15.05 -12.26
C GLU A 45 3.82 14.64 -10.80
N LYS A 46 4.59 13.58 -10.58
CA LYS A 46 4.94 13.06 -9.25
C LYS A 46 3.71 12.91 -8.35
N PRO A 47 2.71 12.11 -8.76
CA PRO A 47 1.47 11.98 -7.99
C PRO A 47 1.73 11.47 -6.58
N ASP A 48 0.85 11.87 -5.66
CA ASP A 48 0.85 11.41 -4.26
C ASP A 48 0.18 10.02 -4.12
N LEU A 49 -0.63 9.62 -5.12
CA LEU A 49 -1.30 8.33 -5.18
C LEU A 49 -1.67 8.01 -6.63
N ILE A 50 -1.68 6.73 -6.96
CA ILE A 50 -2.09 6.20 -8.27
C ILE A 50 -3.31 5.31 -8.08
N VAL A 51 -4.36 5.53 -8.89
CA VAL A 51 -5.50 4.63 -9.06
C VAL A 51 -5.33 3.94 -10.39
N LEU A 52 -5.18 2.62 -10.41
CA LEU A 52 -4.68 1.85 -11.56
C LEU A 52 -5.63 0.72 -11.93
N ASP A 53 -6.11 0.70 -13.16
CA ASP A 53 -6.69 -0.52 -13.74
C ASP A 53 -5.58 -1.52 -14.13
N LEU A 54 -5.84 -2.79 -13.92
CA LEU A 54 -4.91 -3.85 -14.33
C LEU A 54 -5.07 -4.25 -15.79
N MET A 55 -6.30 -4.20 -16.30
CA MET A 55 -6.68 -4.72 -17.60
C MET A 55 -6.73 -3.62 -18.65
N MET A 56 -5.56 -3.21 -19.12
CA MET A 56 -5.42 -2.17 -20.14
C MET A 56 -4.66 -2.71 -21.36
N PRO A 57 -4.93 -2.18 -22.59
CA PRO A 57 -4.15 -2.51 -23.77
C PRO A 57 -2.73 -1.95 -23.69
N GLU A 58 -1.87 -2.34 -24.62
CA GLU A 58 -0.46 -1.95 -24.73
C GLU A 58 0.35 -2.40 -23.51
N MET A 59 0.65 -1.50 -22.59
CA MET A 59 1.25 -1.81 -21.30
C MET A 59 0.17 -1.98 -20.25
N GLY A 60 -0.03 -3.21 -19.77
CA GLY A 60 -0.99 -3.52 -18.71
C GLY A 60 -0.58 -2.99 -17.33
N GLY A 61 -1.54 -2.95 -16.39
CA GLY A 61 -1.30 -2.43 -15.05
C GLY A 61 -0.23 -3.20 -14.27
N TYR A 62 -0.09 -4.50 -14.46
CA TYR A 62 0.97 -5.30 -13.83
C TYR A 62 2.38 -4.91 -14.31
N GLU A 63 2.54 -4.63 -15.60
CA GLU A 63 3.82 -4.18 -16.17
C GLU A 63 4.16 -2.79 -15.67
N PHE A 64 3.16 -1.90 -15.62
CA PHE A 64 3.28 -0.58 -15.02
C PHE A 64 3.74 -0.66 -13.56
N LEU A 65 3.07 -1.45 -12.70
CA LEU A 65 3.44 -1.64 -11.29
C LEU A 65 4.90 -2.07 -11.14
N ARG A 66 5.31 -3.09 -11.90
CA ARG A 66 6.69 -3.61 -11.87
C ARG A 66 7.72 -2.57 -12.31
N ALA A 67 7.39 -1.71 -13.26
CA ALA A 67 8.28 -0.65 -13.72
C ALA A 67 8.34 0.50 -12.71
N HIS A 68 7.16 0.94 -12.23
CA HIS A 68 7.03 2.08 -11.34
C HIS A 68 7.63 1.83 -9.95
N SER A 69 7.42 0.64 -9.36
CA SER A 69 7.95 0.26 -8.04
C SER A 69 9.49 0.28 -7.95
N LYS A 70 10.18 0.16 -9.08
CA LYS A 70 11.64 0.30 -9.15
C LYS A 70 12.12 1.75 -9.12
N GLU A 71 11.25 2.69 -9.45
CA GLU A 71 11.58 4.10 -9.58
C GLU A 71 11.09 4.92 -8.38
N ARG A 72 9.96 4.54 -7.77
CA ARG A 72 9.29 5.31 -6.72
C ARG A 72 8.36 4.45 -5.86
N ASP A 73 8.24 4.86 -4.59
CA ASP A 73 7.27 4.34 -3.60
C ASP A 73 5.97 5.16 -3.58
N THR A 74 5.38 5.41 -4.76
CA THR A 74 4.08 6.07 -4.81
C THR A 74 2.99 5.06 -4.45
N PRO A 75 2.09 5.35 -3.49
CA PRO A 75 0.99 4.45 -3.15
C PRO A 75 0.10 4.14 -4.35
N VAL A 76 -0.31 2.87 -4.49
CA VAL A 76 -1.15 2.42 -5.59
C VAL A 76 -2.41 1.72 -5.09
N ILE A 77 -3.57 2.18 -5.55
CA ILE A 77 -4.86 1.48 -5.40
C ILE A 77 -5.21 0.83 -6.74
N ILE A 78 -5.38 -0.48 -6.74
CA ILE A 78 -5.78 -1.23 -7.93
C ILE A 78 -7.29 -1.18 -8.11
N LEU A 79 -7.75 -0.86 -9.34
CA LEU A 79 -9.11 -1.14 -9.77
C LEU A 79 -9.12 -2.48 -10.50
N THR A 80 -9.97 -3.41 -10.11
CA THR A 80 -10.03 -4.73 -10.75
C THR A 80 -11.46 -5.17 -11.00
N ALA A 81 -11.74 -5.77 -12.17
CA ALA A 81 -12.94 -6.55 -12.33
C ALA A 81 -12.89 -7.71 -11.32
N LYS A 82 -14.05 -8.28 -10.94
CA LYS A 82 -14.15 -9.41 -10.00
C LYS A 82 -13.39 -10.64 -10.55
N LEU A 83 -12.07 -10.55 -10.48
CA LEU A 83 -11.16 -11.61 -10.88
C LEU A 83 -10.91 -12.55 -9.69
N GLU A 84 -10.40 -13.73 -9.98
CA GLU A 84 -10.10 -14.74 -8.98
C GLU A 84 -9.20 -14.19 -7.87
N GLU A 85 -9.28 -14.78 -6.68
CA GLU A 85 -8.51 -14.39 -5.50
C GLU A 85 -7.00 -14.26 -5.80
N ASN A 86 -6.52 -15.05 -6.77
CA ASN A 86 -5.12 -15.04 -7.23
C ASN A 86 -4.68 -13.70 -7.85
N ASP A 87 -5.56 -13.01 -8.59
CA ASP A 87 -5.19 -11.73 -9.23
C ASP A 87 -5.03 -10.60 -8.23
N LYS A 88 -5.85 -10.59 -7.17
CA LYS A 88 -5.72 -9.63 -6.07
C LYS A 88 -4.42 -9.85 -5.29
N VAL A 89 -4.10 -11.11 -5.00
CA VAL A 89 -2.85 -11.49 -4.35
C VAL A 89 -1.66 -11.04 -5.19
N LEU A 90 -1.69 -11.30 -6.50
CA LEU A 90 -0.60 -10.91 -7.41
C LEU A 90 -0.39 -9.38 -7.45
N GLY A 91 -1.46 -8.58 -7.47
CA GLY A 91 -1.34 -7.12 -7.45
C GLY A 91 -0.69 -6.59 -6.16
N LEU A 92 -1.07 -7.15 -5.01
CA LEU A 92 -0.48 -6.80 -3.72
C LEU A 92 0.97 -7.32 -3.60
N GLU A 93 1.28 -8.51 -4.16
CA GLU A 93 2.64 -9.03 -4.24
C GLU A 93 3.58 -8.14 -5.06
N LEU A 94 3.03 -7.42 -6.03
CA LEU A 94 3.78 -6.46 -6.84
C LEU A 94 3.87 -5.06 -6.19
N GLY A 95 3.36 -4.90 -4.96
CA GLY A 95 3.53 -3.69 -4.17
C GLY A 95 2.36 -2.71 -4.17
N ALA A 96 1.17 -3.12 -4.60
CA ALA A 96 -0.03 -2.29 -4.43
C ALA A 96 -0.42 -2.19 -2.95
N ASP A 97 -0.96 -1.04 -2.55
CA ASP A 97 -1.32 -0.74 -1.15
C ASP A 97 -2.76 -1.12 -0.82
N ASP A 98 -3.64 -1.07 -1.80
CA ASP A 98 -5.06 -1.45 -1.67
C ASP A 98 -5.64 -1.81 -3.03
N TYR A 99 -6.86 -2.37 -3.04
CA TYR A 99 -7.59 -2.64 -4.28
C TYR A 99 -9.10 -2.38 -4.10
N VAL A 100 -9.75 -2.08 -5.22
CA VAL A 100 -11.20 -1.85 -5.32
C VAL A 100 -11.77 -2.70 -6.44
N THR A 101 -12.80 -3.49 -6.14
CA THR A 101 -13.43 -4.33 -7.16
C THR A 101 -14.50 -3.58 -7.94
N LYS A 102 -14.43 -3.65 -9.26
CA LYS A 102 -15.50 -3.15 -10.15
C LYS A 102 -16.72 -4.13 -10.10
N PRO A 103 -17.98 -3.64 -9.99
CA PRO A 103 -18.37 -2.24 -9.88
C PRO A 103 -18.16 -1.70 -8.44
N PHE A 104 -17.72 -0.46 -8.32
CA PHE A 104 -17.51 0.23 -7.05
C PHE A 104 -18.29 1.55 -6.99
N SER A 105 -18.50 2.06 -5.79
CA SER A 105 -19.04 3.40 -5.59
C SER A 105 -17.92 4.44 -5.53
N MET A 106 -18.18 5.67 -6.03
CA MET A 106 -17.22 6.77 -5.93
C MET A 106 -16.90 7.10 -4.46
N ARG A 107 -17.86 6.93 -3.56
CA ARG A 107 -17.67 7.13 -2.11
C ARG A 107 -16.66 6.12 -1.54
N GLU A 108 -16.75 4.86 -1.96
CA GLU A 108 -15.82 3.81 -1.55
C GLU A 108 -14.39 4.15 -2.04
N LEU A 109 -14.24 4.43 -3.34
CA LEU A 109 -12.94 4.80 -3.91
C LEU A 109 -12.34 6.00 -3.18
N THR A 110 -13.13 7.06 -2.94
CA THR A 110 -12.67 8.26 -2.24
C THR A 110 -12.25 7.96 -0.80
N ALA A 111 -13.01 7.12 -0.08
CA ALA A 111 -12.66 6.72 1.28
C ALA A 111 -11.31 6.00 1.32
N ARG A 112 -11.04 5.10 0.37
CA ARG A 112 -9.76 4.38 0.24
C ARG A 112 -8.62 5.31 -0.15
N VAL A 113 -8.84 6.21 -1.13
CA VAL A 113 -7.87 7.24 -1.51
C VAL A 113 -7.45 8.07 -0.29
N ARG A 114 -8.42 8.53 0.52
CA ARG A 114 -8.13 9.30 1.74
C ARG A 114 -7.39 8.45 2.79
N ALA A 115 -7.76 7.19 2.95
CA ALA A 115 -7.10 6.28 3.89
C ALA A 115 -5.65 6.02 3.51
N VAL A 116 -5.37 5.75 2.23
CA VAL A 116 -4.02 5.52 1.71
C VAL A 116 -3.18 6.80 1.80
N LEU A 117 -3.73 7.96 1.39
CA LEU A 117 -3.03 9.26 1.48
C LEU A 117 -2.75 9.68 2.92
N ARG A 118 -3.63 9.39 3.88
CA ARG A 118 -3.41 9.66 5.30
C ARG A 118 -2.21 8.87 5.79
N ARG A 119 -2.14 7.58 5.50
CA ARG A 119 -0.99 6.71 5.83
C ARG A 119 0.31 7.25 5.24
N ALA A 120 0.28 7.69 3.98
CA ALA A 120 1.45 8.27 3.33
C ALA A 120 1.79 9.69 3.82
N GLY A 121 0.86 10.38 4.49
CA GLY A 121 0.93 11.82 4.81
C GLY A 121 0.85 12.20 6.27
N ASP A 122 0.54 11.31 7.21
CA ASP A 122 0.51 11.63 8.65
C ASP A 122 1.94 11.88 9.19
N LYS A 123 2.43 13.05 8.81
CA LYS A 123 3.60 13.71 9.39
C LYS A 123 3.13 14.73 10.43
N ALA A 124 2.59 14.31 11.54
CA ALA A 124 2.46 15.23 12.68
C ALA A 124 1.99 14.52 13.95
N SER A 125 2.87 13.85 14.64
CA SER A 125 3.04 14.01 16.09
C SER A 125 4.32 13.32 16.53
N GLU A 126 5.20 14.10 17.14
CA GLU A 126 6.36 13.75 17.96
C GLU A 126 7.30 12.65 17.40
N THR A 127 8.58 12.98 17.35
CA THR A 127 9.73 12.14 16.99
C THR A 127 9.65 10.77 17.68
N GLU A 128 8.90 9.86 17.12
CA GLU A 128 8.83 8.50 17.63
C GLU A 128 9.67 7.58 16.74
N ILE A 129 10.90 7.39 17.17
CA ILE A 129 11.77 6.36 16.60
C ILE A 129 11.49 5.08 17.36
N LEU A 130 10.85 4.12 16.68
CA LEU A 130 10.68 2.78 17.20
C LEU A 130 11.97 1.99 16.99
N ARG A 131 12.43 1.32 18.05
CA ARG A 131 13.59 0.44 17.99
C ARG A 131 13.24 -0.89 18.62
N ALA A 132 13.46 -1.97 17.90
CA ALA A 132 13.29 -3.31 18.39
C ALA A 132 14.21 -4.26 17.59
N ALA A 133 14.94 -5.12 18.27
CA ALA A 133 16.02 -5.91 17.71
C ALA A 133 17.00 -5.02 16.90
N ASP A 134 17.31 -5.40 15.67
CA ASP A 134 18.21 -4.64 14.79
C ASP A 134 17.45 -3.61 13.92
N ILE A 135 16.13 -3.43 14.15
CA ILE A 135 15.31 -2.55 13.33
C ILE A 135 15.13 -1.20 14.02
N THR A 136 15.41 -0.14 13.26
CA THR A 136 15.06 1.24 13.62
C THR A 136 14.07 1.78 12.61
N LEU A 137 12.92 2.26 13.08
CA LEU A 137 11.87 2.83 12.27
C LEU A 137 11.62 4.28 12.72
N ASP A 138 11.94 5.23 11.83
CA ASP A 138 11.62 6.65 11.99
C ASP A 138 10.24 6.92 11.38
N GLN A 139 9.23 7.11 12.23
CA GLN A 139 7.86 7.35 11.80
C GLN A 139 7.69 8.70 11.09
N VAL A 140 8.45 9.71 11.47
CA VAL A 140 8.39 11.05 10.88
C VAL A 140 9.10 11.08 9.53
N GLY A 141 10.33 10.56 9.48
CA GLY A 141 11.11 10.50 8.24
C GLY A 141 10.65 9.41 7.28
N ARG A 142 9.78 8.48 7.75
CA ARG A 142 9.38 7.24 7.05
C ARG A 142 10.59 6.45 6.55
N VAL A 143 11.59 6.31 7.42
CA VAL A 143 12.83 5.60 7.14
C VAL A 143 12.90 4.35 8.02
N VAL A 144 13.24 3.22 7.41
CA VAL A 144 13.50 1.97 8.12
C VAL A 144 14.93 1.54 7.85
N THR A 145 15.62 1.11 8.90
CA THR A 145 16.91 0.44 8.79
C THR A 145 16.89 -0.88 9.51
N VAL A 146 17.58 -1.88 8.95
CA VAL A 146 17.90 -3.15 9.59
C VAL A 146 19.41 -3.18 9.80
N GLY A 147 19.87 -3.10 11.05
CA GLY A 147 21.26 -2.75 11.34
C GLY A 147 21.60 -1.38 10.74
N GLU A 148 22.63 -1.35 9.90
CA GLU A 148 23.06 -0.14 9.19
C GLU A 148 22.45 0.01 7.78
N THR A 149 21.68 -0.98 7.32
CA THR A 149 21.15 -1.02 5.96
C THR A 149 19.77 -0.41 5.90
N ARG A 150 19.60 0.62 5.05
CA ARG A 150 18.28 1.18 4.76
C ARG A 150 17.45 0.20 3.93
N VAL A 151 16.19 0.06 4.30
CA VAL A 151 15.21 -0.81 3.62
C VAL A 151 14.07 0.03 3.09
N ASP A 152 13.77 -0.11 1.79
CA ASP A 152 12.67 0.59 1.15
C ASP A 152 11.39 -0.24 1.27
N LEU A 153 10.44 0.28 2.07
CA LEU A 153 9.13 -0.31 2.30
C LEU A 153 8.06 0.49 1.58
N THR A 154 7.04 -0.21 1.06
CA THR A 154 5.81 0.47 0.61
C THR A 154 5.09 1.12 1.81
N PRO A 155 4.21 2.12 1.60
CA PRO A 155 3.45 2.73 2.69
C PRO A 155 2.75 1.72 3.59
N SER A 156 2.09 0.71 3.02
CA SER A 156 1.38 -0.32 3.81
C SER A 156 2.32 -1.25 4.58
N GLU A 157 3.47 -1.62 4.01
CA GLU A 157 4.49 -2.41 4.71
C GLU A 157 5.10 -1.63 5.87
N PHE A 158 5.36 -0.33 5.65
CA PHE A 158 5.87 0.56 6.69
C PHE A 158 4.90 0.66 7.86
N ASP A 159 3.62 0.93 7.58
CA ASP A 159 2.59 1.08 8.60
C ASP A 159 2.33 -0.24 9.34
N LEU A 160 2.36 -1.37 8.63
CA LEU A 160 2.28 -2.70 9.23
C LEU A 160 3.44 -2.93 10.21
N LEU A 161 4.67 -2.63 9.80
CA LEU A 161 5.84 -2.74 10.66
C LEU A 161 5.73 -1.81 11.88
N ALA A 162 5.30 -0.56 11.68
CA ALA A 162 5.10 0.40 12.77
C ALA A 162 4.07 -0.09 13.79
N VAL A 163 2.93 -0.64 13.34
CA VAL A 163 1.93 -1.25 14.23
C VAL A 163 2.51 -2.41 15.03
N LEU A 164 3.22 -3.32 14.39
CA LEU A 164 3.81 -4.48 15.05
C LEU A 164 4.91 -4.07 16.05
N MET A 165 5.79 -3.13 15.68
CA MET A 165 6.85 -2.59 16.54
C MET A 165 6.34 -1.70 17.67
N SER A 166 5.13 -1.13 17.58
CA SER A 166 4.55 -0.34 18.65
C SER A 166 4.23 -1.15 19.91
N ALA A 167 4.14 -2.48 19.80
CA ALA A 167 3.86 -3.39 20.92
C ALA A 167 4.55 -4.75 20.71
N PRO A 168 5.89 -4.84 20.84
CA PRO A 168 6.62 -6.09 20.70
C PRO A 168 6.07 -7.18 21.62
N GLY A 169 6.00 -8.41 21.12
CA GLY A 169 5.43 -9.56 21.85
C GLY A 169 3.90 -9.67 21.82
N ARG A 170 3.20 -8.57 21.52
CA ARG A 170 1.74 -8.60 21.40
C ARG A 170 1.34 -9.25 20.07
N ALA A 171 0.46 -10.27 20.14
CA ALA A 171 -0.17 -10.82 18.96
C ALA A 171 -1.33 -9.93 18.52
N PHE A 172 -1.34 -9.58 17.24
CA PHE A 172 -2.43 -8.88 16.57
C PHE A 172 -3.16 -9.87 15.66
N SER A 173 -4.50 -9.86 15.69
CA SER A 173 -5.28 -10.61 14.71
C SER A 173 -5.16 -9.96 13.31
N ARG A 174 -5.47 -10.72 12.27
CA ARG A 174 -5.53 -10.17 10.90
C ARG A 174 -6.54 -9.03 10.78
N ALA A 175 -7.68 -9.19 11.43
CA ALA A 175 -8.72 -8.15 11.50
C ALA A 175 -8.21 -6.89 12.20
N ASP A 176 -7.54 -7.02 13.38
CA ASP A 176 -6.97 -5.87 14.09
C ASP A 176 -5.93 -5.11 13.26
N LEU A 177 -5.07 -5.85 12.53
CA LEU A 177 -4.08 -5.26 11.64
C LEU A 177 -4.75 -4.54 10.46
N LEU A 178 -5.75 -5.17 9.87
CA LEU A 178 -6.51 -4.59 8.77
C LEU A 178 -7.21 -3.29 9.20
N ASP A 179 -7.89 -3.29 10.33
CA ASP A 179 -8.57 -2.12 10.89
C ASP A 179 -7.60 -0.96 11.13
N ARG A 180 -6.42 -1.26 11.70
CA ARG A 180 -5.39 -0.24 11.95
C ARG A 180 -4.79 0.32 10.67
N LEU A 181 -4.64 -0.51 9.64
CA LEU A 181 -4.11 -0.09 8.35
C LEU A 181 -5.16 0.60 7.47
N GLN A 182 -6.43 0.24 7.54
CA GLN A 182 -7.47 0.77 6.65
C GLN A 182 -8.47 1.72 7.34
N GLY A 183 -8.53 1.73 8.66
CA GLY A 183 -9.39 2.63 9.44
C GLY A 183 -10.89 2.37 9.33
N THR A 184 -11.31 1.25 8.74
CA THR A 184 -12.70 0.76 8.68
C THR A 184 -12.70 -0.74 8.49
N SER A 185 -13.50 -1.47 9.28
CA SER A 185 -13.67 -2.92 9.14
C SER A 185 -14.34 -3.25 7.81
N PHE A 186 -13.60 -3.83 6.88
CA PHE A 186 -14.16 -4.44 5.68
C PHE A 186 -14.06 -5.96 5.83
N GLU A 187 -15.16 -6.62 6.11
CA GLU A 187 -15.26 -8.08 6.10
C GLU A 187 -14.82 -8.64 4.75
N GLY A 188 -13.88 -9.56 4.75
CA GLY A 188 -13.47 -10.33 3.58
C GLY A 188 -12.05 -10.12 3.07
N TYR A 189 -11.24 -9.22 3.65
CA TYR A 189 -9.90 -8.89 3.14
C TYR A 189 -8.73 -9.23 4.07
N GLU A 190 -8.92 -10.11 5.04
CA GLU A 190 -7.87 -10.52 5.99
C GLU A 190 -6.62 -11.10 5.31
N ARG A 191 -6.79 -11.74 4.15
CA ARG A 191 -5.66 -12.29 3.37
C ARG A 191 -4.73 -11.22 2.79
N THR A 192 -5.18 -9.97 2.69
CA THR A 192 -4.32 -8.84 2.31
C THR A 192 -3.16 -8.67 3.28
N ILE A 193 -3.41 -8.90 4.58
CA ILE A 193 -2.38 -8.83 5.62
C ILE A 193 -1.30 -9.90 5.42
N ASP A 194 -1.69 -11.11 5.03
CA ASP A 194 -0.74 -12.21 4.80
C ASP A 194 0.24 -11.87 3.67
N VAL A 195 -0.25 -11.18 2.63
CA VAL A 195 0.58 -10.72 1.51
C VAL A 195 1.53 -9.62 1.95
N HIS A 196 1.03 -8.60 2.68
CA HIS A 196 1.89 -7.54 3.20
C HIS A 196 2.94 -8.07 4.16
N VAL A 197 2.60 -9.03 5.04
CA VAL A 197 3.57 -9.70 5.92
C VAL A 197 4.61 -10.45 5.10
N ARG A 198 4.22 -11.19 4.05
CA ARG A 198 5.17 -11.90 3.20
C ARG A 198 6.13 -10.94 2.50
N ASN A 199 5.62 -9.86 1.93
CA ASN A 199 6.43 -8.86 1.25
C ASN A 199 7.37 -8.13 2.22
N LEU A 200 6.86 -7.76 3.40
CA LEU A 200 7.65 -7.17 4.47
C LEU A 200 8.81 -8.10 4.89
N ARG A 201 8.50 -9.37 5.16
CA ARG A 201 9.53 -10.37 5.51
C ARG A 201 10.61 -10.50 4.43
N ALA A 202 10.22 -10.51 3.16
CA ALA A 202 11.17 -10.58 2.05
C ALA A 202 12.19 -9.42 2.04
N LYS A 203 11.85 -8.29 2.67
CA LYS A 203 12.68 -7.08 2.71
C LYS A 203 13.49 -6.93 4.01
N ILE A 204 12.94 -7.36 5.16
CA ILE A 204 13.57 -7.13 6.46
C ILE A 204 14.21 -8.38 7.08
N GLU A 205 13.70 -9.58 6.76
CA GLU A 205 14.19 -10.82 7.39
C GLU A 205 15.48 -11.33 6.72
N PRO A 206 16.42 -11.85 7.49
CA PRO A 206 17.57 -12.56 6.91
C PRO A 206 17.15 -13.80 6.10
N ASP A 207 16.17 -14.54 6.60
CA ASP A 207 15.50 -15.64 5.90
C ASP A 207 13.97 -15.52 6.08
N PRO A 208 13.22 -15.13 5.03
CA PRO A 208 11.76 -15.00 5.11
C PRO A 208 11.01 -16.29 5.48
N ARG A 209 11.64 -17.47 5.34
CA ARG A 209 11.05 -18.77 5.70
C ARG A 209 11.24 -19.08 7.18
N GLN A 210 12.21 -18.44 7.83
CA GLN A 210 12.49 -18.53 9.26
C GLN A 210 12.52 -17.12 9.86
N PRO A 211 11.35 -16.46 9.94
CA PRO A 211 11.28 -15.06 10.32
C PRO A 211 11.75 -14.86 11.77
N ARG A 212 12.64 -13.89 11.96
CA ARG A 212 13.20 -13.49 13.26
C ARG A 212 12.44 -12.32 13.86
N TYR A 213 11.91 -11.41 13.02
CA TYR A 213 11.29 -10.16 13.47
C TYR A 213 9.77 -10.26 13.49
N VAL A 214 9.16 -10.69 12.40
CA VAL A 214 7.71 -10.78 12.28
C VAL A 214 7.27 -12.23 12.33
N GLU A 215 6.82 -12.66 13.49
CA GLU A 215 6.42 -14.06 13.74
C GLU A 215 4.95 -14.32 13.42
N THR A 216 4.64 -15.55 13.01
CA THR A 216 3.27 -16.02 12.87
C THR A 216 2.80 -16.63 14.19
N VAL A 217 1.69 -16.12 14.73
CA VAL A 217 1.01 -16.72 15.88
C VAL A 217 -0.17 -17.53 15.34
N TYR A 218 0.01 -18.86 15.28
CA TYR A 218 -0.96 -19.76 14.71
C TYR A 218 -2.35 -19.61 15.35
N GLY A 219 -3.39 -19.53 14.53
CA GLY A 219 -4.77 -19.35 14.97
C GLY A 219 -5.13 -17.91 15.37
N ILE A 220 -4.15 -16.97 15.42
CA ILE A 220 -4.39 -15.57 15.79
C ILE A 220 -4.00 -14.65 14.62
N GLY A 221 -2.71 -14.55 14.31
CA GLY A 221 -2.21 -13.60 13.31
C GLY A 221 -0.71 -13.42 13.40
N TYR A 222 -0.24 -12.19 13.70
CA TYR A 222 1.17 -11.83 13.67
C TYR A 222 1.59 -11.03 14.90
N ARG A 223 2.88 -11.09 15.25
CA ARG A 223 3.51 -10.25 16.26
C ARG A 223 4.92 -9.85 15.86
N PHE A 224 5.42 -8.76 16.39
CA PHE A 224 6.86 -8.51 16.41
C PHE A 224 7.50 -9.31 17.54
N ALA A 225 8.61 -9.97 17.26
CA ALA A 225 9.34 -10.75 18.26
C ALA A 225 9.82 -9.85 19.41
N THR A 226 9.92 -10.41 20.61
CA THR A 226 10.61 -9.76 21.73
C THR A 226 12.06 -10.23 21.74
N ASP A 227 13.00 -9.32 22.01
CA ASP A 227 14.36 -9.72 22.35
C ASP A 227 14.29 -10.59 23.62
N GLU A 228 14.64 -11.88 23.50
CA GLU A 228 14.96 -12.70 24.67
C GLU A 228 16.42 -12.51 25.10
#